data_acd76a51f7ecbc022f9f84771ea3c311
#
_entry.id   acd76a51f7ecbc022f9f84771ea3c311
#
_cell.length_a   1.000
_cell.length_b   1.000
_cell.length_c   1.000
_cell.angle_alpha   90.00
_cell.angle_beta   90.00
_cell.angle_gamma   90.00
#
_symmetry.space_group_name_H-M   'P 1'
#
loop_
_entity.id
_entity.type
_entity.pdbx_description
1 polymer ?
#
loop_
_entity_poly.entity_id
_entity_poly.type
_entity_poly.pdbx_seq_one_letter_code
_entity_poly.pdbx_strand_id
1 'polypeptide(L)'
;MAVSIPGLSTLGVKFSYGCETVAGTKPETFKWLERCNTISGIALDTETIDASALEDFTTRSVAGRQDNGGTWSVTFNLTEEVRTQLEGMITEYLAAKEDGLSTWFQVTHPDMEDGFFVVAEPPRVLPMPEFGQNELQTIELTFTINEYKGQSAAVEPTTIAGVPVTGVSLNKSTTSISVGSSETLEATVAPATASNQEVTWTTTDTSVATVNSIGKVTGVGSGSAIIVVTTKDGGKTDTCSVTVS
;
A
#
# COMPACT_ATOMS: atom_id res chain seq x y z
N MET A 1 -10.20 22.74 15.83
CA MET A 1 -11.49 22.20 15.37
C MET A 1 -11.40 22.09 13.86
N ALA A 2 -11.34 20.86 13.33
CA ALA A 2 -11.43 20.65 11.90
C ALA A 2 -12.89 20.94 11.46
N VAL A 3 -13.05 21.75 10.43
CA VAL A 3 -14.37 22.02 9.86
C VAL A 3 -14.73 20.82 8.98
N SER A 4 -15.66 20.00 9.44
CA SER A 4 -16.24 18.93 8.63
C SER A 4 -16.92 19.54 7.40
N ILE A 5 -16.44 19.19 6.21
CA ILE A 5 -17.08 19.58 4.95
C ILE A 5 -18.01 18.44 4.55
N PRO A 6 -19.36 18.64 4.59
CA PRO A 6 -20.30 17.59 4.21
C PRO A 6 -20.06 17.17 2.76
N GLY A 7 -19.86 15.88 2.52
CA GLY A 7 -19.67 15.30 1.20
C GLY A 7 -18.24 14.92 0.81
N LEU A 8 -17.23 15.19 1.66
CA LEU A 8 -15.84 14.74 1.46
C LEU A 8 -15.49 13.50 2.30
N SER A 9 -16.48 12.65 2.55
CA SER A 9 -16.46 11.58 3.55
C SER A 9 -15.45 10.44 3.34
N THR A 10 -14.72 10.41 2.21
CA THR A 10 -13.70 9.37 1.96
C THR A 10 -12.27 9.89 1.92
N LEU A 11 -12.05 11.21 1.99
CA LEU A 11 -10.72 11.80 2.04
C LEU A 11 -10.08 11.54 3.42
N GLY A 12 -9.01 10.75 3.42
CA GLY A 12 -8.24 10.47 4.64
C GLY A 12 -8.69 9.23 5.42
N VAL A 13 -9.67 8.46 4.92
CA VAL A 13 -9.98 7.13 5.48
C VAL A 13 -8.77 6.23 5.30
N LYS A 14 -8.30 5.62 6.40
CA LYS A 14 -7.22 4.65 6.38
C LYS A 14 -7.78 3.25 6.64
N PHE A 15 -7.38 2.31 5.81
CA PHE A 15 -7.62 0.90 5.98
C PHE A 15 -6.33 0.22 6.40
N SER A 16 -6.33 -0.48 7.51
CA SER A 16 -5.12 -1.07 8.08
C SER A 16 -5.39 -2.43 8.70
N TYR A 17 -4.36 -3.25 8.86
CA TYR A 17 -4.45 -4.56 9.46
C TYR A 17 -3.37 -4.75 10.53
N GLY A 18 -3.64 -5.65 11.47
CA GLY A 18 -2.70 -6.12 12.47
C GLY A 18 -3.01 -7.55 12.85
N CYS A 19 -1.97 -8.36 13.07
CA CYS A 19 -2.12 -9.72 13.56
C CYS A 19 -2.00 -9.75 15.09
N GLU A 20 -2.80 -10.59 15.73
CA GLU A 20 -2.68 -10.82 17.17
C GLU A 20 -1.29 -11.34 17.53
N THR A 21 -0.79 -10.96 18.67
CA THR A 21 0.38 -11.56 19.31
C THR A 21 -0.01 -12.49 20.46
N VAL A 22 -1.23 -12.29 20.97
CA VAL A 22 -1.89 -13.14 21.97
C VAL A 22 -3.32 -13.34 21.52
N ALA A 23 -3.76 -14.57 21.43
CA ALA A 23 -5.10 -14.92 20.95
C ALA A 23 -6.22 -14.15 21.67
N GLY A 24 -7.12 -13.58 20.89
CA GLY A 24 -8.26 -12.80 21.38
C GLY A 24 -7.94 -11.39 21.86
N THR A 25 -6.69 -10.93 21.72
CA THR A 25 -6.25 -9.60 22.15
C THR A 25 -6.07 -8.68 20.94
N LYS A 26 -6.65 -7.47 21.04
CA LYS A 26 -6.50 -6.45 19.99
C LYS A 26 -5.00 -6.13 19.75
N PRO A 27 -4.51 -6.14 18.50
CA PRO A 27 -3.15 -5.76 18.18
C PRO A 27 -2.81 -4.33 18.63
N GLU A 28 -1.59 -4.13 19.11
CA GLU A 28 -1.09 -2.80 19.49
C GLU A 28 -0.57 -2.01 18.27
N THR A 29 -0.29 -2.70 17.17
CA THR A 29 0.22 -2.09 15.94
C THR A 29 -0.61 -2.51 14.74
N PHE A 30 -0.89 -1.53 13.88
CA PHE A 30 -1.59 -1.74 12.63
C PHE A 30 -0.72 -1.22 11.47
N LYS A 31 -0.74 -1.92 10.35
CA LYS A 31 -0.05 -1.55 9.11
C LYS A 31 -1.05 -0.98 8.12
N TRP A 32 -0.77 0.20 7.60
CA TRP A 32 -1.64 0.87 6.65
C TRP A 32 -1.53 0.23 5.27
N LEU A 33 -2.69 -0.12 4.68
CA LEU A 33 -2.83 -0.54 3.29
C LEU A 33 -3.25 0.68 2.47
N GLU A 34 -2.36 1.13 1.62
CA GLU A 34 -2.52 2.36 0.86
C GLU A 34 -3.51 2.22 -0.30
N ARG A 35 -3.98 3.35 -0.81
CA ARG A 35 -4.83 3.46 -2.01
C ARG A 35 -6.13 2.64 -1.93
N CYS A 36 -6.65 2.45 -0.72
CA CYS A 36 -8.01 1.94 -0.55
C CYS A 36 -8.99 2.91 -1.22
N ASN A 37 -9.81 2.39 -2.13
CA ASN A 37 -10.78 3.16 -2.91
C ASN A 37 -12.17 3.08 -2.29
N THR A 38 -12.62 1.85 -2.01
CA THR A 38 -13.95 1.60 -1.49
C THR A 38 -13.91 0.54 -0.39
N ILE A 39 -14.65 0.79 0.68
CA ILE A 39 -14.88 -0.16 1.77
C ILE A 39 -16.39 -0.36 1.85
N SER A 40 -16.87 -1.58 1.65
CA SER A 40 -18.30 -1.88 1.81
C SER A 40 -18.70 -1.79 3.29
N GLY A 41 -19.95 -1.43 3.54
CA GLY A 41 -20.51 -1.49 4.89
C GLY A 41 -20.68 -2.92 5.37
N ILE A 42 -20.66 -3.12 6.69
CA ILE A 42 -20.99 -4.40 7.34
C ILE A 42 -22.41 -4.26 7.89
N ALA A 43 -23.34 -5.06 7.37
CA ALA A 43 -24.69 -5.16 7.91
C ALA A 43 -24.66 -6.10 9.13
N LEU A 44 -25.27 -5.67 10.21
CA LEU A 44 -25.44 -6.47 11.43
C LEU A 44 -26.90 -6.88 11.50
N ASP A 45 -27.20 -8.09 11.01
CA ASP A 45 -28.52 -8.65 11.08
C ASP A 45 -28.71 -9.38 12.43
N THR A 46 -29.82 -9.09 13.09
CA THR A 46 -30.22 -9.80 14.30
C THR A 46 -31.29 -10.81 13.94
N GLU A 47 -31.01 -12.09 14.11
CA GLU A 47 -32.04 -13.10 13.98
C GLU A 47 -33.15 -12.84 15.00
N THR A 48 -34.40 -12.98 14.59
CA THR A 48 -35.54 -12.94 15.47
C THR A 48 -36.01 -14.36 15.74
N ILE A 49 -36.13 -14.73 17.00
CA ILE A 49 -36.68 -16.01 17.42
C ILE A 49 -38.15 -15.81 17.72
N ASP A 50 -39.01 -16.58 17.07
CA ASP A 50 -40.42 -16.60 17.40
C ASP A 50 -40.59 -17.27 18.80
N ALA A 51 -40.97 -16.46 19.77
CA ALA A 51 -41.20 -16.88 21.14
C ALA A 51 -42.72 -16.92 21.50
N SER A 52 -43.56 -16.98 20.46
CA SER A 52 -45.02 -17.05 20.63
C SER A 52 -45.42 -18.42 21.21
N ALA A 53 -46.24 -18.42 22.24
CA ALA A 53 -46.92 -19.66 22.68
C ALA A 53 -48.18 -19.93 21.82
N LEU A 54 -48.57 -21.17 21.73
CA LEU A 54 -49.80 -21.59 20.98
C LEU A 54 -51.07 -20.85 21.44
N GLU A 55 -51.05 -20.27 22.63
CA GLU A 55 -52.17 -19.55 23.27
C GLU A 55 -52.06 -18.02 23.09
N ASP A 56 -50.96 -17.52 22.46
CA ASP A 56 -50.76 -16.09 22.25
C ASP A 56 -51.56 -15.59 21.05
N PHE A 57 -52.39 -14.56 21.24
CA PHE A 57 -53.12 -13.87 20.16
C PHE A 57 -52.23 -12.92 19.35
N THR A 58 -50.99 -12.69 19.80
CA THR A 58 -50.02 -11.82 19.13
C THR A 58 -48.67 -12.51 19.03
N THR A 59 -48.05 -12.38 17.88
CA THR A 59 -46.68 -12.87 17.64
C THR A 59 -45.70 -12.14 18.57
N ARG A 60 -44.91 -12.90 19.33
CA ARG A 60 -43.85 -12.39 20.18
C ARG A 60 -42.51 -12.81 19.57
N SER A 61 -41.67 -11.84 19.29
CA SER A 61 -40.32 -12.09 18.78
C SER A 61 -39.30 -11.64 19.82
N VAL A 62 -38.27 -12.44 20.01
CA VAL A 62 -37.11 -12.11 20.85
C VAL A 62 -35.90 -12.00 19.96
N ALA A 63 -35.04 -11.02 20.23
CA ALA A 63 -33.78 -10.90 19.54
C ALA A 63 -32.94 -12.17 19.79
N GLY A 64 -32.59 -12.84 18.72
CA GLY A 64 -31.70 -13.99 18.73
C GLY A 64 -30.22 -13.58 18.72
N ARG A 65 -29.40 -14.48 18.25
CA ARG A 65 -27.97 -14.22 18.07
C ARG A 65 -27.77 -13.21 16.95
N GLN A 66 -26.95 -12.20 17.21
CA GLN A 66 -26.50 -11.30 16.16
C GLN A 66 -25.58 -12.07 15.21
N ASP A 67 -25.93 -12.16 13.95
CA ASP A 67 -25.07 -12.72 12.94
C ASP A 67 -24.14 -11.62 12.43
N ASN A 68 -22.85 -11.79 12.73
CA ASN A 68 -21.78 -10.95 12.21
C ASN A 68 -21.12 -11.61 10.99
N GLY A 69 -21.67 -12.79 10.56
CA GLY A 69 -21.14 -13.57 9.47
C GLY A 69 -21.47 -12.92 8.13
N GLY A 70 -20.57 -13.07 7.21
CA GLY A 70 -20.75 -12.57 5.87
C GLY A 70 -19.42 -12.26 5.22
N THR A 71 -19.53 -11.68 4.06
CA THR A 71 -18.39 -11.21 3.29
C THR A 71 -18.30 -9.69 3.37
N TRP A 72 -17.08 -9.20 3.42
CA TRP A 72 -16.76 -7.79 3.45
C TRP A 72 -15.80 -7.46 2.31
N SER A 73 -16.17 -6.53 1.46
CA SER A 73 -15.39 -6.18 0.27
C SER A 73 -14.66 -4.87 0.45
N VAL A 74 -13.40 -4.88 0.05
CA VAL A 74 -12.54 -3.70 0.01
C VAL A 74 -11.85 -3.63 -1.33
N THR A 75 -11.96 -2.49 -2.00
CA THR A 75 -11.36 -2.26 -3.33
C THR A 75 -10.18 -1.31 -3.22
N PHE A 76 -9.10 -1.65 -3.90
CA PHE A 76 -7.87 -0.85 -3.97
C PHE A 76 -7.57 -0.43 -5.40
N ASN A 77 -6.99 0.76 -5.57
CA ASN A 77 -6.37 1.14 -6.82
C ASN A 77 -5.05 0.39 -6.93
N LEU A 78 -4.95 -0.51 -7.91
CA LEU A 78 -3.82 -1.43 -8.05
C LEU A 78 -2.58 -0.70 -8.62
N THR A 79 -1.51 -0.74 -7.85
CA THR A 79 -0.14 -0.41 -8.26
C THR A 79 0.76 -1.56 -7.82
N GLU A 80 1.99 -1.62 -8.33
CA GLU A 80 2.95 -2.63 -7.90
C GLU A 80 3.22 -2.57 -6.38
N GLU A 81 3.24 -1.37 -5.83
CA GLU A 81 3.40 -1.14 -4.39
C GLU A 81 2.22 -1.71 -3.58
N VAL A 82 0.99 -1.39 -3.99
CA VAL A 82 -0.22 -1.92 -3.35
C VAL A 82 -0.27 -3.44 -3.48
N ARG A 83 0.07 -4.01 -4.63
CA ARG A 83 0.15 -5.46 -4.83
C ARG A 83 1.11 -6.09 -3.80
N THR A 84 2.30 -5.52 -3.65
CA THR A 84 3.31 -5.99 -2.68
C THR A 84 2.79 -5.89 -1.23
N GLN A 85 2.10 -4.80 -0.88
CA GLN A 85 1.50 -4.62 0.45
C GLN A 85 0.42 -5.67 0.72
N LEU A 86 -0.45 -5.95 -0.26
CA LEU A 86 -1.51 -6.95 -0.13
C LEU A 86 -0.96 -8.38 -0.05
N GLU A 87 0.08 -8.72 -0.83
CA GLU A 87 0.78 -10.02 -0.74
C GLU A 87 1.44 -10.19 0.63
N GLY A 88 2.07 -9.12 1.16
CA GLY A 88 2.64 -9.09 2.50
C GLY A 88 1.59 -9.31 3.60
N MET A 89 0.44 -8.64 3.50
CA MET A 89 -0.69 -8.85 4.40
C MET A 89 -1.17 -10.32 4.40
N ILE A 90 -1.33 -10.91 3.22
CA ILE A 90 -1.76 -12.31 3.09
C ILE A 90 -0.73 -13.25 3.72
N THR A 91 0.56 -12.99 3.51
CA THR A 91 1.64 -13.80 4.08
C THR A 91 1.61 -13.75 5.61
N GLU A 92 1.47 -12.57 6.20
CA GLU A 92 1.39 -12.39 7.66
C GLU A 92 0.12 -13.01 8.24
N TYR A 93 -1.02 -12.85 7.56
CA TYR A 93 -2.27 -13.51 7.95
C TYR A 93 -2.11 -15.04 7.98
N LEU A 94 -1.52 -15.64 6.94
CA LEU A 94 -1.33 -17.10 6.89
C LEU A 94 -0.42 -17.59 8.01
N ALA A 95 0.67 -16.88 8.30
CA ALA A 95 1.55 -17.20 9.43
C ALA A 95 0.82 -17.09 10.78
N ALA A 96 0.10 -15.99 11.02
CA ALA A 96 -0.68 -15.81 12.24
C ALA A 96 -1.74 -16.92 12.41
N LYS A 97 -2.40 -17.30 11.31
CA LYS A 97 -3.40 -18.36 11.33
C LYS A 97 -2.83 -19.73 11.68
N GLU A 98 -1.60 -20.04 11.24
CA GLU A 98 -0.89 -21.30 11.61
C GLU A 98 -0.63 -21.33 13.11
N ASP A 99 -0.38 -20.19 13.75
CA ASP A 99 -0.20 -20.04 15.18
C ASP A 99 -1.53 -19.92 15.96
N GLY A 100 -2.68 -20.04 15.31
CA GLY A 100 -4.00 -19.93 15.90
C GLY A 100 -4.39 -18.50 16.28
N LEU A 101 -3.72 -17.50 15.71
CA LEU A 101 -3.96 -16.07 15.93
C LEU A 101 -4.87 -15.49 14.85
N SER A 102 -5.61 -14.46 15.21
CA SER A 102 -6.53 -13.78 14.30
C SER A 102 -5.91 -12.52 13.71
N THR A 103 -6.42 -12.13 12.54
CA THR A 103 -6.07 -10.84 11.91
C THR A 103 -7.21 -9.86 12.10
N TRP A 104 -6.87 -8.70 12.59
CA TRP A 104 -7.77 -7.58 12.80
C TRP A 104 -7.58 -6.56 11.69
N PHE A 105 -8.70 -5.99 11.28
CA PHE A 105 -8.74 -4.87 10.35
C PHE A 105 -9.30 -3.66 11.04
N GLN A 106 -8.70 -2.51 10.77
CA GLN A 106 -9.11 -1.23 11.31
C GLN A 106 -9.44 -0.28 10.18
N VAL A 107 -10.59 0.38 10.29
CA VAL A 107 -10.97 1.52 9.44
C VAL A 107 -11.00 2.75 10.32
N THR A 108 -10.21 3.76 9.97
CA THR A 108 -10.20 5.05 10.67
C THR A 108 -10.64 6.16 9.72
N HIS A 109 -11.36 7.14 10.28
CA HIS A 109 -11.81 8.34 9.58
C HIS A 109 -11.18 9.56 10.25
N PRO A 110 -10.70 10.57 9.50
CA PRO A 110 -10.00 11.71 10.08
C PRO A 110 -10.84 12.55 11.05
N ASP A 111 -12.18 12.52 10.90
CA ASP A 111 -13.10 13.26 11.76
C ASP A 111 -13.59 12.45 12.98
N MET A 112 -13.05 11.23 13.21
CA MET A 112 -13.45 10.34 14.30
C MET A 112 -12.24 9.98 15.15
N GLU A 113 -12.40 10.01 16.48
CA GLU A 113 -11.36 9.58 17.44
C GLU A 113 -11.25 8.06 17.50
N ASP A 114 -12.40 7.37 17.30
CA ASP A 114 -12.49 5.93 17.32
C ASP A 114 -12.38 5.33 15.93
N GLY A 115 -11.75 4.16 15.85
CA GLY A 115 -11.72 3.32 14.65
C GLY A 115 -12.75 2.19 14.73
N PHE A 116 -13.15 1.68 13.56
CA PHE A 116 -13.96 0.47 13.44
C PHE A 116 -13.05 -0.74 13.33
N PHE A 117 -13.32 -1.78 14.11
CA PHE A 117 -12.50 -2.98 14.17
C PHE A 117 -13.28 -4.21 13.74
N VAL A 118 -12.66 -5.01 12.88
CA VAL A 118 -13.22 -6.26 12.34
C VAL A 118 -12.16 -7.34 12.42
N VAL A 119 -12.51 -8.48 12.98
CA VAL A 119 -11.70 -9.71 12.85
C VAL A 119 -12.19 -10.43 11.61
N ALA A 120 -11.33 -10.59 10.62
CA ALA A 120 -11.71 -11.19 9.34
C ALA A 120 -10.55 -11.96 8.71
N GLU A 121 -10.89 -12.83 7.77
CA GLU A 121 -9.94 -13.59 6.98
C GLU A 121 -9.88 -13.03 5.55
N PRO A 122 -8.71 -12.53 5.10
CA PRO A 122 -8.52 -12.16 3.71
C PRO A 122 -8.45 -13.40 2.81
N PRO A 123 -8.55 -13.24 1.49
CA PRO A 123 -8.31 -14.34 0.56
C PRO A 123 -6.88 -14.87 0.74
N ARG A 124 -6.68 -16.18 0.56
CA ARG A 124 -5.35 -16.81 0.70
C ARG A 124 -4.39 -16.49 -0.44
N VAL A 125 -4.93 -16.04 -1.55
CA VAL A 125 -4.19 -15.65 -2.77
C VAL A 125 -4.86 -14.40 -3.31
N LEU A 126 -4.08 -13.46 -3.84
CA LEU A 126 -4.67 -12.29 -4.50
C LEU A 126 -5.58 -12.70 -5.65
N PRO A 127 -6.81 -12.19 -5.70
CA PRO A 127 -7.68 -12.40 -6.85
C PRO A 127 -7.09 -11.73 -8.10
N MET A 128 -7.55 -12.18 -9.27
CA MET A 128 -7.20 -11.52 -10.52
C MET A 128 -7.83 -10.12 -10.56
N PRO A 129 -7.06 -9.06 -10.82
CA PRO A 129 -7.61 -7.70 -10.91
C PRO A 129 -8.49 -7.54 -12.16
N GLU A 130 -9.38 -6.57 -12.12
CA GLU A 130 -10.12 -6.15 -13.31
C GLU A 130 -9.24 -5.31 -14.23
N PHE A 131 -9.33 -5.59 -15.54
CA PHE A 131 -8.61 -4.86 -16.58
C PHE A 131 -9.60 -4.20 -17.52
N GLY A 132 -9.77 -2.88 -17.43
CA GLY A 132 -10.53 -2.07 -18.38
C GLY A 132 -9.62 -1.26 -19.32
N GLN A 133 -10.13 -0.91 -20.51
CA GLN A 133 -9.43 0.01 -21.39
C GLN A 133 -9.64 1.44 -20.88
N ASN A 134 -8.54 2.19 -20.66
CA ASN A 134 -8.55 3.58 -20.17
C ASN A 134 -9.14 3.79 -18.76
N GLU A 135 -9.13 2.75 -17.92
CA GLU A 135 -9.59 2.81 -16.54
C GLU A 135 -8.44 2.55 -15.57
N LEU A 136 -8.58 3.07 -14.34
CA LEU A 136 -7.67 2.71 -13.26
C LEU A 136 -7.84 1.21 -12.97
N GLN A 137 -6.74 0.48 -12.92
CA GLN A 137 -6.77 -0.91 -12.49
C GLN A 137 -7.15 -0.97 -11.02
N THR A 138 -8.11 -1.78 -10.72
CA THR A 138 -8.57 -2.00 -9.34
C THR A 138 -8.50 -3.48 -8.99
N ILE A 139 -8.36 -3.76 -7.71
CA ILE A 139 -8.45 -5.11 -7.15
C ILE A 139 -9.42 -5.07 -5.97
N GLU A 140 -10.39 -5.97 -6.00
CA GLU A 140 -11.33 -6.16 -4.91
C GLU A 140 -10.93 -7.38 -4.09
N LEU A 141 -10.75 -7.18 -2.79
CA LEU A 141 -10.56 -8.24 -1.83
C LEU A 141 -11.87 -8.49 -1.07
N THR A 142 -12.28 -9.74 -1.05
CA THR A 142 -13.42 -10.20 -0.26
C THR A 142 -12.91 -10.90 0.99
N PHE A 143 -13.26 -10.38 2.15
CA PHE A 143 -12.91 -10.90 3.46
C PHE A 143 -14.06 -11.73 4.02
N THR A 144 -13.76 -12.80 4.73
CA THR A 144 -14.75 -13.52 5.54
C THR A 144 -14.73 -12.93 6.94
N ILE A 145 -15.85 -12.37 7.39
CA ILE A 145 -15.97 -11.77 8.72
C ILE A 145 -16.11 -12.87 9.76
N ASN A 146 -15.19 -12.89 10.73
CA ASN A 146 -15.28 -13.76 11.91
C ASN A 146 -16.00 -13.06 13.06
N GLU A 147 -15.70 -11.77 13.27
CA GLU A 147 -16.31 -10.99 14.35
C GLU A 147 -16.20 -9.48 14.06
N TYR A 148 -17.29 -8.75 14.25
CA TYR A 148 -17.27 -7.30 14.27
C TYR A 148 -17.10 -6.80 15.71
N LYS A 149 -15.99 -6.13 15.99
CA LYS A 149 -15.62 -5.64 17.32
C LYS A 149 -16.20 -4.26 17.66
N GLY A 150 -16.87 -3.62 16.70
CA GLY A 150 -17.43 -2.29 16.89
C GLY A 150 -16.37 -1.19 16.86
N GLN A 151 -16.68 -0.09 17.55
CA GLN A 151 -15.79 1.08 17.65
C GLN A 151 -14.99 1.04 18.96
N SER A 152 -13.74 1.41 18.87
CA SER A 152 -12.86 1.66 20.01
C SER A 152 -11.74 2.59 19.63
N ALA A 153 -10.96 3.08 20.62
CA ALA A 153 -9.84 3.97 20.37
C ALA A 153 -8.97 3.48 19.20
N ALA A 154 -8.84 4.34 18.20
CA ALA A 154 -8.04 4.06 17.02
C ALA A 154 -6.56 3.91 17.36
N VAL A 155 -5.89 3.01 16.66
CA VAL A 155 -4.43 2.89 16.70
C VAL A 155 -3.89 3.55 15.44
N GLU A 156 -3.00 4.55 15.57
CA GLU A 156 -2.43 5.18 14.38
C GLU A 156 -1.63 4.15 13.58
N PRO A 157 -2.03 3.84 12.33
CA PRO A 157 -1.37 2.80 11.58
C PRO A 157 0.00 3.27 11.07
N THR A 158 0.97 2.38 11.13
CA THR A 158 2.28 2.59 10.53
C THR A 158 2.21 2.33 9.02
N THR A 159 2.90 3.15 8.23
CA THR A 159 3.10 2.85 6.81
C THR A 159 3.90 1.55 6.69
N ILE A 160 3.47 0.66 5.79
CA ILE A 160 4.29 -0.49 5.42
C ILE A 160 5.52 0.11 4.73
N ALA A 161 6.67 -0.02 5.37
CA ALA A 161 7.91 0.42 4.75
C ALA A 161 8.06 -0.35 3.43
N GLY A 162 8.11 0.37 2.32
CA GLY A 162 8.37 -0.23 1.02
C GLY A 162 9.72 -0.97 1.04
N VAL A 163 9.96 -1.82 0.06
CA VAL A 163 11.28 -2.44 -0.11
C VAL A 163 12.30 -1.33 -0.36
N PRO A 164 13.25 -1.10 0.56
CA PRO A 164 14.18 0.00 0.44
C PRO A 164 15.19 -0.23 -0.69
N VAL A 165 15.67 0.85 -1.29
CA VAL A 165 16.78 0.78 -2.22
C VAL A 165 18.06 0.42 -1.48
N THR A 166 18.72 -0.65 -1.92
CA THR A 166 20.01 -1.11 -1.38
C THR A 166 21.20 -0.62 -2.19
N GLY A 167 20.98 -0.28 -3.49
CA GLY A 167 22.03 0.22 -4.36
C GLY A 167 21.52 0.73 -5.71
N VAL A 168 22.41 1.35 -6.46
CA VAL A 168 22.22 1.72 -7.87
C VAL A 168 23.51 1.42 -8.63
N SER A 169 23.39 1.02 -9.88
CA SER A 169 24.54 0.79 -10.77
C SER A 169 24.29 1.37 -12.15
N LEU A 170 25.34 1.90 -12.77
CA LEU A 170 25.32 2.36 -14.16
C LEU A 170 25.80 1.25 -15.11
N ASN A 171 25.28 1.25 -16.32
CA ASN A 171 25.72 0.36 -17.40
C ASN A 171 27.17 0.64 -17.86
N LYS A 172 27.71 1.82 -17.51
CA LYS A 172 29.09 2.23 -17.82
C LYS A 172 29.70 3.05 -16.68
N SER A 173 30.96 2.75 -16.36
CA SER A 173 31.76 3.56 -15.40
C SER A 173 32.59 4.66 -16.09
N THR A 174 32.85 4.50 -17.40
CA THR A 174 33.54 5.48 -18.22
C THR A 174 32.97 5.52 -19.62
N THR A 175 32.99 6.70 -20.26
CA THR A 175 32.64 6.86 -21.67
C THR A 175 33.37 8.05 -22.30
N SER A 176 33.44 8.06 -23.64
CA SER A 176 34.02 9.17 -24.43
C SER A 176 33.03 9.57 -25.51
N ILE A 177 32.73 10.85 -25.61
CA ILE A 177 31.83 11.42 -26.61
C ILE A 177 32.46 12.65 -27.25
N SER A 178 32.10 12.95 -28.47
CA SER A 178 32.55 14.20 -29.15
C SER A 178 31.66 15.37 -28.75
N VAL A 179 32.21 16.60 -28.84
CA VAL A 179 31.40 17.81 -28.63
C VAL A 179 30.18 17.80 -29.55
N GLY A 180 29.01 18.08 -29.00
CA GLY A 180 27.71 18.05 -29.68
C GLY A 180 27.08 16.68 -29.80
N SER A 181 27.79 15.59 -29.52
CA SER A 181 27.25 14.23 -29.48
C SER A 181 26.61 13.90 -28.15
N SER A 182 25.78 12.87 -28.15
CA SER A 182 25.11 12.44 -26.88
C SER A 182 25.07 10.92 -26.77
N GLU A 183 25.10 10.44 -25.53
CA GLU A 183 24.96 9.04 -25.16
C GLU A 183 24.00 8.92 -23.97
N THR A 184 23.24 7.82 -23.88
CA THR A 184 22.35 7.57 -22.75
C THR A 184 23.01 6.56 -21.80
N LEU A 185 23.14 6.96 -20.54
CA LEU A 185 23.51 6.07 -19.44
C LEU A 185 22.24 5.46 -18.86
N GLU A 186 22.31 4.18 -18.53
CA GLU A 186 21.21 3.45 -17.92
C GLU A 186 21.53 3.16 -16.44
N ALA A 187 20.62 3.52 -15.57
CA ALA A 187 20.72 3.23 -14.14
C ALA A 187 19.85 2.01 -13.78
N THR A 188 20.43 1.06 -13.06
CA THR A 188 19.72 -0.10 -12.51
C THR A 188 19.68 0.03 -10.99
N VAL A 189 18.48 0.13 -10.43
CA VAL A 189 18.26 0.20 -8.99
C VAL A 189 18.12 -1.20 -8.40
N ALA A 190 18.73 -1.46 -7.28
CA ALA A 190 18.64 -2.73 -6.57
C ALA A 190 17.96 -2.54 -5.19
N PRO A 191 17.13 -3.52 -4.76
CA PRO A 191 16.63 -4.65 -5.56
C PRO A 191 15.64 -4.18 -6.64
N ALA A 192 15.41 -5.00 -7.67
CA ALA A 192 14.42 -4.70 -8.73
C ALA A 192 12.98 -4.55 -8.18
N THR A 193 12.73 -5.06 -6.97
CA THR A 193 11.48 -4.94 -6.21
C THR A 193 11.43 -3.71 -5.32
N ALA A 194 12.45 -2.80 -5.36
CA ALA A 194 12.43 -1.57 -4.57
C ALA A 194 11.20 -0.74 -4.88
N SER A 195 10.53 -0.26 -3.83
CA SER A 195 9.25 0.46 -3.95
C SER A 195 9.38 1.83 -4.63
N ASN A 196 10.56 2.45 -4.53
CA ASN A 196 10.85 3.71 -5.20
C ASN A 196 12.17 3.60 -5.97
N GLN A 197 12.09 3.45 -7.29
CA GLN A 197 13.25 3.34 -8.18
C GLN A 197 13.60 4.67 -8.86
N GLU A 198 13.00 5.78 -8.42
CA GLU A 198 13.32 7.09 -8.98
C GLU A 198 14.77 7.49 -8.72
N VAL A 199 15.41 8.01 -9.77
CA VAL A 199 16.80 8.50 -9.72
C VAL A 199 16.87 9.95 -10.17
N THR A 200 17.88 10.64 -9.68
CA THR A 200 18.27 11.98 -10.13
C THR A 200 19.68 11.93 -10.73
N TRP A 201 19.91 12.77 -11.72
CA TRP A 201 21.18 12.86 -12.43
C TRP A 201 21.82 14.22 -12.25
N THR A 202 23.12 14.24 -12.01
CA THR A 202 23.90 15.45 -11.90
C THR A 202 25.24 15.31 -12.61
N THR A 203 25.85 16.43 -12.95
CA THR A 203 27.20 16.49 -13.51
C THR A 203 28.09 17.38 -12.67
N THR A 204 29.37 17.07 -12.60
CA THR A 204 30.36 17.91 -11.89
C THR A 204 30.76 19.14 -12.69
N ASP A 205 30.60 19.12 -14.02
CA ASP A 205 30.95 20.25 -14.88
C ASP A 205 30.02 20.35 -16.10
N THR A 206 29.10 21.30 -16.05
CA THR A 206 28.13 21.55 -17.12
C THR A 206 28.75 22.20 -18.37
N SER A 207 29.96 22.75 -18.27
CA SER A 207 30.70 23.29 -19.42
C SER A 207 31.35 22.20 -20.27
N VAL A 208 31.58 21.03 -19.69
CA VAL A 208 32.12 19.83 -20.37
C VAL A 208 31.00 18.91 -20.81
N ALA A 209 30.09 18.52 -19.91
CA ALA A 209 28.99 17.63 -20.23
C ALA A 209 27.74 17.98 -19.42
N THR A 210 26.58 17.87 -20.06
CA THR A 210 25.26 18.00 -19.38
C THR A 210 24.56 16.65 -19.37
N VAL A 211 23.66 16.44 -18.41
CA VAL A 211 22.82 15.26 -18.29
C VAL A 211 21.36 15.67 -18.04
N ASN A 212 20.41 14.96 -18.63
CA ASN A 212 18.98 15.18 -18.40
C ASN A 212 18.39 14.14 -17.44
N SER A 213 17.10 14.27 -17.16
CA SER A 213 16.36 13.38 -16.23
C SER A 213 16.26 11.91 -16.66
N ILE A 214 16.52 11.59 -17.94
CA ILE A 214 16.50 10.23 -18.47
C ILE A 214 17.91 9.64 -18.66
N GLY A 215 18.96 10.27 -18.09
CA GLY A 215 20.33 9.79 -18.21
C GLY A 215 21.02 10.10 -19.53
N LYS A 216 20.43 10.94 -20.41
CA LYS A 216 21.07 11.34 -21.67
C LYS A 216 22.13 12.39 -21.39
N VAL A 217 23.38 12.02 -21.62
CA VAL A 217 24.58 12.86 -21.50
C VAL A 217 24.90 13.51 -22.84
N THR A 218 25.19 14.81 -22.86
CA THR A 218 25.55 15.56 -24.05
C THR A 218 26.88 16.27 -23.84
N GLY A 219 27.84 16.08 -24.74
CA GLY A 219 29.13 16.79 -24.71
C GLY A 219 28.97 18.24 -25.13
N VAL A 220 29.46 19.15 -24.30
CA VAL A 220 29.38 20.60 -24.49
C VAL A 220 30.74 21.19 -24.89
N GLY A 221 31.80 20.82 -24.20
CA GLY A 221 33.16 21.30 -24.43
C GLY A 221 34.20 20.24 -24.09
N SER A 222 35.39 20.34 -24.68
CA SER A 222 36.48 19.38 -24.46
C SER A 222 36.92 19.39 -22.97
N GLY A 223 37.07 18.20 -22.38
CA GLY A 223 37.45 18.02 -21.00
C GLY A 223 36.95 16.72 -20.41
N SER A 224 36.93 16.64 -19.07
CA SER A 224 36.39 15.49 -18.35
C SER A 224 35.39 15.95 -17.29
N ALA A 225 34.25 15.28 -17.21
CA ALA A 225 33.23 15.50 -16.18
C ALA A 225 32.78 14.15 -15.59
N ILE A 226 32.27 14.17 -14.36
CA ILE A 226 31.69 13.01 -13.73
C ILE A 226 30.17 13.17 -13.72
N ILE A 227 29.47 12.21 -14.28
CA ILE A 227 28.02 12.09 -14.17
C ILE A 227 27.74 11.26 -12.93
N VAL A 228 26.86 11.75 -12.07
CA VAL A 228 26.43 11.08 -10.85
C VAL A 228 24.94 10.77 -10.94
N VAL A 229 24.58 9.53 -10.71
CA VAL A 229 23.20 9.11 -10.46
C VAL A 229 22.99 8.98 -8.96
N THR A 230 21.84 9.43 -8.45
CA THR A 230 21.47 9.30 -7.04
C THR A 230 20.05 8.82 -6.95
N THR A 231 19.80 7.76 -6.17
CA THR A 231 18.43 7.28 -5.93
C THR A 231 17.69 8.22 -4.97
N LYS A 232 16.41 8.42 -5.22
CA LYS A 232 15.56 9.27 -4.37
C LYS A 232 15.28 8.61 -3.02
N ASP A 233 15.12 7.28 -3.01
CA ASP A 233 15.07 6.49 -1.80
C ASP A 233 16.49 6.01 -1.43
N GLY A 234 16.85 6.21 -0.16
CA GLY A 234 18.12 5.76 0.42
C GLY A 234 19.37 6.49 -0.06
N GLY A 235 19.29 7.46 -1.01
CA GLY A 235 20.41 8.29 -1.44
C GLY A 235 21.62 7.50 -1.98
N LYS A 236 21.42 6.33 -2.58
CA LYS A 236 22.50 5.52 -3.16
C LYS A 236 23.01 6.16 -4.45
N THR A 237 24.31 6.10 -4.67
CA THR A 237 24.95 6.76 -5.81
C THR A 237 25.83 5.82 -6.62
N ASP A 238 25.93 6.09 -7.91
CA ASP A 238 26.97 5.55 -8.81
C ASP A 238 27.44 6.65 -9.77
N THR A 239 28.59 6.45 -10.40
CA THR A 239 29.25 7.47 -11.20
C THR A 239 29.78 6.95 -12.51
N CYS A 240 29.76 7.81 -13.55
CA CYS A 240 30.40 7.58 -14.82
C CYS A 240 31.33 8.75 -15.18
N SER A 241 32.61 8.47 -15.47
CA SER A 241 33.55 9.47 -15.96
C SER A 241 33.37 9.67 -17.48
N VAL A 242 33.04 10.89 -17.88
CA VAL A 242 32.80 11.26 -19.26
C VAL A 242 33.96 12.13 -19.77
N THR A 243 34.61 11.69 -20.84
CA THR A 243 35.63 12.47 -21.57
C THR A 243 35.02 13.03 -22.86
N VAL A 244 35.07 14.33 -23.03
CA VAL A 244 34.57 15.01 -24.22
C VAL A 244 35.76 15.52 -25.05
N SER A 245 35.79 15.17 -26.33
CA SER A 245 36.87 15.54 -27.29
C SER A 245 36.32 16.17 -28.58
#